data_abf309a7a0dba5b46fe2742ceb0b40ad
#
_entry.id   abf309a7a0dba5b46fe2742ceb0b40ad
#
_cell.length_a   1.000
_cell.length_b   1.000
_cell.length_c   1.000
_cell.angle_alpha   90.00
_cell.angle_beta   90.00
_cell.angle_gamma   90.00
#
_symmetry.space_group_name_H-M   'P 1'
#
loop_
_entity.id
_entity.type
_entity.pdbx_description
1 polymer ?
#
loop_
_entity_poly.entity_id
_entity_poly.type
_entity_poly.pdbx_seq_one_letter_code
_entity_poly.pdbx_strand_id
1 'polypeptide(L)'
;MPVRQSKRQAGRAATLPKKPRIAQDLRKSKPLRSARLYVPAKFREDRLPVLHDAIRRAGLAILVTHGADGLEATHVPMLLDADDGVAGTLRGLVALANPQWRNWVAGGTALAIFPGPDAYVSPGWYATKRETGKVVPTWNYITVHAYGELEFFDDPARLLPLVTGLTDRHEADRPAPWAVSDAPAAYLDAMLRGIVGFRLGITRLEGQWKLGQNRTAADRAGTIAGLRAEGRERAEMTAQAMADAVEPGTPAP
;
A
#
# COMPACT_ATOMS: atom_id res chain seq x y z
N MET A 1 3.80 49.35 -69.55
CA MET A 1 3.66 49.13 -68.09
C MET A 1 4.12 47.73 -67.77
N PRO A 2 5.26 47.54 -67.06
CA PRO A 2 5.79 46.21 -66.82
C PRO A 2 5.26 45.66 -65.47
N VAL A 3 4.89 44.34 -65.51
CA VAL A 3 4.41 43.54 -64.41
C VAL A 3 5.58 43.23 -63.46
N ARG A 4 5.41 43.56 -62.18
CA ARG A 4 6.40 43.23 -61.11
C ARG A 4 6.31 41.73 -60.77
N GLN A 5 7.39 41.01 -60.94
CA GLN A 5 7.57 39.64 -60.42
C GLN A 5 7.90 39.71 -58.92
N SER A 6 7.03 39.07 -58.11
CA SER A 6 7.25 38.85 -56.68
C SER A 6 8.27 37.71 -56.46
N LYS A 7 9.37 37.99 -55.81
CA LYS A 7 10.34 36.98 -55.32
C LYS A 7 9.76 36.22 -54.15
N ARG A 8 9.52 34.92 -54.32
CA ARG A 8 9.25 33.98 -53.22
C ARG A 8 10.49 33.84 -52.33
N GLN A 9 10.37 34.22 -51.06
CA GLN A 9 11.35 33.89 -50.02
C GLN A 9 11.28 32.40 -49.71
N ALA A 10 12.46 31.74 -49.80
CA ALA A 10 12.64 30.35 -49.40
C ALA A 10 12.53 30.24 -47.86
N GLY A 11 11.60 29.40 -47.40
CA GLY A 11 11.41 29.10 -45.98
C GLY A 11 12.66 28.46 -45.36
N ARG A 12 13.16 29.02 -44.26
CA ARG A 12 14.15 28.41 -43.40
C ARG A 12 13.61 27.12 -42.82
N ALA A 13 14.27 26.00 -43.07
CA ALA A 13 14.00 24.73 -42.41
C ALA A 13 14.23 24.89 -40.89
N ALA A 14 13.20 24.67 -40.10
CA ALA A 14 13.28 24.63 -38.63
C ALA A 14 14.04 23.36 -38.22
N THR A 15 15.19 23.54 -37.61
CA THR A 15 16.00 22.46 -37.03
C THR A 15 15.29 21.95 -35.78
N LEU A 16 14.87 20.68 -35.78
CA LEU A 16 14.27 20.01 -34.62
C LEU A 16 15.24 20.04 -33.42
N PRO A 17 14.74 20.28 -32.21
CA PRO A 17 15.60 20.26 -31.03
C PRO A 17 16.19 18.86 -30.81
N LYS A 18 17.50 18.81 -30.52
CA LYS A 18 18.21 17.57 -30.19
C LYS A 18 17.55 16.91 -28.98
N LYS A 19 17.20 15.60 -29.08
CA LYS A 19 16.69 14.77 -27.99
C LYS A 19 17.55 14.94 -26.74
N PRO A 20 16.95 15.10 -25.53
CA PRO A 20 17.71 15.24 -24.30
C PRO A 20 18.58 14.01 -24.04
N ARG A 21 19.79 14.22 -23.56
CA ARG A 21 20.81 13.20 -23.25
C ARG A 21 20.50 12.31 -22.03
N ILE A 22 19.25 12.04 -21.74
CA ILE A 22 18.83 11.28 -20.55
C ILE A 22 19.16 9.79 -20.66
N ALA A 23 19.36 9.24 -21.87
CA ALA A 23 19.55 7.80 -22.07
C ALA A 23 20.98 7.28 -21.78
N GLN A 24 21.98 8.13 -21.57
CA GLN A 24 23.37 7.72 -21.34
C GLN A 24 23.80 7.66 -19.88
N ASP A 25 23.08 8.32 -18.96
CA ASP A 25 23.42 8.33 -17.54
C ASP A 25 22.86 7.16 -16.73
N LEU A 26 21.88 6.44 -17.27
CA LEU A 26 21.27 5.27 -16.60
C LEU A 26 22.21 4.07 -16.46
N ARG A 27 23.32 4.01 -17.20
CA ARG A 27 24.30 2.89 -17.13
C ARG A 27 25.34 3.04 -16.01
N LYS A 28 25.37 4.17 -15.31
CA LYS A 28 26.28 4.43 -14.18
C LYS A 28 25.57 4.58 -12.85
N SER A 29 24.26 4.31 -12.78
CA SER A 29 23.57 4.29 -11.50
C SER A 29 24.11 3.12 -10.69
N LYS A 30 24.68 3.42 -9.52
CA LYS A 30 24.87 2.43 -8.45
C LYS A 30 23.57 1.64 -8.33
N PRO A 31 23.65 0.29 -8.08
CA PRO A 31 22.41 -0.47 -7.85
C PRO A 31 21.56 0.30 -6.85
N LEU A 32 20.33 0.61 -7.25
CA LEU A 32 19.36 1.26 -6.38
C LEU A 32 19.36 0.46 -5.08
N ARG A 33 19.82 1.06 -3.99
CA ARG A 33 19.64 0.49 -2.65
C ARG A 33 18.14 0.21 -2.59
N SER A 34 17.77 -1.05 -2.34
CA SER A 34 16.37 -1.49 -2.38
C SER A 34 15.51 -0.41 -1.72
N ALA A 35 14.52 0.09 -2.46
CA ALA A 35 13.62 1.11 -1.96
C ALA A 35 13.08 0.65 -0.61
N ARG A 36 13.20 1.48 0.41
CA ARG A 36 12.76 1.18 1.78
C ARG A 36 11.76 2.23 2.21
N LEU A 37 10.78 1.81 2.99
CA LEU A 37 9.98 2.76 3.73
C LEU A 37 10.90 3.62 4.61
N TYR A 38 10.75 4.94 4.56
CA TYR A 38 11.45 5.82 5.50
C TYR A 38 10.79 5.71 6.88
N VAL A 39 11.43 4.97 7.78
CA VAL A 39 10.94 4.75 9.14
C VAL A 39 11.99 5.21 10.14
N PRO A 40 11.78 6.35 10.83
CA PRO A 40 12.58 6.71 12.00
C PRO A 40 12.50 5.61 13.07
N ALA A 41 13.62 5.30 13.72
CA ALA A 41 13.72 4.16 14.66
C ALA A 41 12.62 4.15 15.73
N LYS A 42 12.22 5.34 16.24
CA LYS A 42 11.16 5.48 17.26
C LYS A 42 9.74 5.15 16.78
N PHE A 43 9.53 4.98 15.47
CA PHE A 43 8.25 4.65 14.87
C PHE A 43 8.26 3.28 14.20
N ARG A 44 9.40 2.57 14.29
CA ARG A 44 9.54 1.27 13.66
C ARG A 44 8.83 0.20 14.47
N GLU A 45 8.13 -0.67 13.74
CA GLU A 45 7.57 -1.91 14.26
C GLU A 45 8.19 -3.07 13.48
N ASP A 46 8.90 -3.97 14.17
CA ASP A 46 9.60 -5.11 13.57
C ASP A 46 9.07 -6.45 14.11
N ARG A 47 8.15 -6.44 15.09
CA ARG A 47 7.57 -7.67 15.64
C ARG A 47 6.64 -8.33 14.64
N LEU A 48 7.05 -9.49 14.13
CA LEU A 48 6.34 -10.21 13.07
C LEU A 48 4.85 -10.46 13.40
N PRO A 49 4.46 -10.91 14.60
CA PRO A 49 3.05 -11.09 14.93
C PRO A 49 2.22 -9.81 14.83
N VAL A 50 2.79 -8.66 15.23
CA VAL A 50 2.13 -7.35 15.17
C VAL A 50 1.94 -6.88 13.72
N LEU A 51 2.96 -7.10 12.88
CA LEU A 51 2.89 -6.80 11.45
C LEU A 51 1.84 -7.68 10.76
N HIS A 52 1.79 -8.97 11.07
CA HIS A 52 0.80 -9.91 10.55
C HIS A 52 -0.63 -9.54 10.97
N ASP A 53 -0.82 -9.13 12.23
CA ASP A 53 -2.12 -8.68 12.71
C ASP A 53 -2.59 -7.41 11.97
N ALA A 54 -1.71 -6.42 11.78
CA ALA A 54 -2.02 -5.24 11.00
C ALA A 54 -2.38 -5.57 9.54
N ILE A 55 -1.69 -6.52 8.91
CA ILE A 55 -2.03 -7.03 7.57
C ILE A 55 -3.43 -7.67 7.56
N ARG A 56 -3.75 -8.47 8.57
CA ARG A 56 -5.07 -9.12 8.68
C ARG A 56 -6.20 -8.13 8.92
N ARG A 57 -5.96 -7.04 9.66
CA ARG A 57 -6.97 -6.01 9.91
C ARG A 57 -7.16 -5.04 8.75
N ALA A 58 -6.20 -4.94 7.85
CA ALA A 58 -6.34 -4.11 6.67
C ALA A 58 -7.45 -4.66 5.75
N GLY A 59 -8.31 -3.79 5.24
CA GLY A 59 -9.35 -4.16 4.28
C GLY A 59 -8.76 -4.40 2.90
N LEU A 60 -8.52 -3.31 2.15
CA LEU A 60 -7.84 -3.37 0.85
C LEU A 60 -6.38 -3.01 1.00
N ALA A 61 -5.52 -3.82 0.38
CA ALA A 61 -4.12 -3.51 0.18
C ALA A 61 -3.90 -2.87 -1.20
N ILE A 62 -2.74 -2.24 -1.39
CA ILE A 62 -2.31 -1.71 -2.68
C ILE A 62 -1.16 -2.60 -3.18
N LEU A 63 -1.41 -3.36 -4.26
CA LEU A 63 -0.38 -4.12 -4.94
C LEU A 63 0.32 -3.21 -5.94
N VAL A 64 1.61 -2.96 -5.74
CA VAL A 64 2.46 -2.17 -6.63
C VAL A 64 3.46 -3.09 -7.32
N THR A 65 3.49 -3.01 -8.64
CA THR A 65 4.43 -3.74 -9.50
C THR A 65 5.16 -2.79 -10.42
N HIS A 66 6.24 -3.25 -11.02
CA HIS A 66 6.96 -2.52 -12.05
C HIS A 66 6.93 -3.36 -13.33
N GLY A 67 6.24 -2.85 -14.34
CA GLY A 67 6.21 -3.40 -15.70
C GLY A 67 7.15 -2.66 -16.66
N ALA A 68 7.07 -3.03 -17.93
CA ALA A 68 7.87 -2.40 -18.98
C ALA A 68 7.60 -0.88 -19.13
N ASP A 69 6.34 -0.48 -18.88
CA ASP A 69 5.88 0.91 -19.00
C ASP A 69 5.96 1.71 -17.69
N GLY A 70 6.46 1.12 -16.61
CA GLY A 70 6.66 1.77 -15.33
C GLY A 70 5.91 1.11 -14.17
N LEU A 71 5.51 1.92 -13.19
CA LEU A 71 4.80 1.45 -12.00
C LEU A 71 3.31 1.32 -12.27
N GLU A 72 2.74 0.21 -11.82
CA GLU A 72 1.30 -0.04 -11.80
C GLU A 72 0.84 -0.34 -10.38
N ALA A 73 -0.37 0.08 -10.01
CA ALA A 73 -0.93 -0.13 -8.69
C ALA A 73 -2.42 -0.52 -8.77
N THR A 74 -2.80 -1.58 -8.03
CA THR A 74 -4.18 -2.05 -7.93
C THR A 74 -4.56 -2.23 -6.46
N HIS A 75 -5.77 -1.80 -6.10
CA HIS A 75 -6.34 -2.05 -4.78
C HIS A 75 -7.00 -3.42 -4.77
N VAL A 76 -6.55 -4.30 -3.91
CA VAL A 76 -6.99 -5.70 -3.86
C VAL A 76 -7.07 -6.21 -2.42
N PRO A 77 -8.06 -7.08 -2.10
CA PRO A 77 -8.04 -7.84 -0.86
C PRO A 77 -6.92 -8.89 -0.92
N MET A 78 -6.28 -9.13 0.22
CA MET A 78 -5.24 -10.15 0.33
C MET A 78 -5.45 -11.03 1.55
N LEU A 79 -5.20 -12.33 1.42
CA LEU A 79 -5.05 -13.27 2.53
C LEU A 79 -3.58 -13.37 2.90
N LEU A 80 -3.29 -13.44 4.19
CA LEU A 80 -1.97 -13.76 4.73
C LEU A 80 -1.96 -15.20 5.23
N ASP A 81 -1.10 -16.02 4.64
CA ASP A 81 -0.67 -17.30 5.17
C ASP A 81 0.64 -17.08 5.94
N ALA A 82 0.56 -17.06 7.27
CA ALA A 82 1.68 -16.71 8.13
C ALA A 82 2.74 -17.80 8.20
N ASP A 83 2.36 -19.05 7.91
CA ASP A 83 3.21 -20.24 8.05
C ASP A 83 3.89 -20.63 6.73
N ASP A 84 3.50 -20.00 5.60
CA ASP A 84 4.09 -20.24 4.28
C ASP A 84 5.27 -19.27 4.04
N GLY A 85 6.48 -19.73 4.32
CA GLY A 85 7.73 -18.97 4.10
C GLY A 85 8.23 -18.23 5.35
N VAL A 86 9.34 -17.48 5.19
CA VAL A 86 10.08 -16.87 6.31
C VAL A 86 9.30 -15.76 7.03
N ALA A 87 8.51 -15.00 6.29
CA ALA A 87 7.72 -13.89 6.82
C ALA A 87 6.25 -13.95 6.39
N GLY A 88 5.80 -15.12 5.94
CA GLY A 88 4.46 -15.34 5.42
C GLY A 88 4.36 -15.15 3.91
N THR A 89 3.22 -15.51 3.37
CA THR A 89 2.85 -15.36 1.96
C THR A 89 1.51 -14.65 1.85
N LEU A 90 1.44 -13.67 0.96
CA LEU A 90 0.20 -12.99 0.61
C LEU A 90 -0.40 -13.64 -0.63
N ARG A 91 -1.72 -13.83 -0.63
CA ARG A 91 -2.48 -14.33 -1.78
C ARG A 91 -3.65 -13.38 -2.05
N GLY A 92 -3.87 -13.09 -3.32
CA GLY A 92 -4.96 -12.21 -3.75
C GLY A 92 -5.27 -12.46 -5.23
N LEU A 93 -6.16 -11.64 -5.78
CA LEU A 93 -6.56 -11.76 -7.18
C LEU A 93 -6.77 -10.37 -7.81
N VAL A 94 -6.65 -10.36 -9.14
CA VAL A 94 -7.01 -9.22 -9.99
C VAL A 94 -7.98 -9.68 -11.08
N ALA A 95 -8.72 -8.77 -11.67
CA ALA A 95 -9.53 -9.10 -12.85
C ALA A 95 -8.64 -9.53 -14.01
N LEU A 96 -9.08 -10.49 -14.82
CA LEU A 96 -8.38 -10.92 -16.05
C LEU A 96 -8.11 -9.74 -17.01
N ALA A 97 -9.01 -8.74 -17.02
CA ALA A 97 -8.86 -7.53 -17.84
C ALA A 97 -7.83 -6.53 -17.30
N ASN A 98 -7.39 -6.67 -16.04
CA ASN A 98 -6.36 -5.78 -15.47
C ASN A 98 -5.01 -6.09 -16.14
N PRO A 99 -4.34 -5.11 -16.78
CA PRO A 99 -3.09 -5.36 -17.50
C PRO A 99 -1.90 -5.67 -16.58
N GLN A 100 -1.96 -5.32 -15.29
CA GLN A 100 -0.84 -5.42 -14.35
C GLN A 100 -0.19 -6.82 -14.32
N TRP A 101 -0.98 -7.90 -14.41
CA TRP A 101 -0.45 -9.24 -14.39
C TRP A 101 0.31 -9.63 -15.68
N ARG A 102 -0.05 -9.02 -16.84
CA ARG A 102 0.65 -9.24 -18.13
C ARG A 102 1.91 -8.41 -18.24
N ASN A 103 1.87 -7.20 -17.64
CA ASN A 103 2.98 -6.25 -17.70
C ASN A 103 4.07 -6.57 -16.66
N TRP A 104 3.76 -7.45 -15.70
CA TRP A 104 4.71 -7.85 -14.66
C TRP A 104 5.97 -8.51 -15.26
N VAL A 105 7.13 -7.99 -14.86
CA VAL A 105 8.43 -8.60 -15.24
C VAL A 105 8.81 -9.61 -14.16
N ALA A 106 8.77 -10.90 -14.54
CA ALA A 106 9.11 -11.99 -13.62
C ALA A 106 10.52 -11.84 -13.02
N GLY A 107 10.67 -12.22 -11.75
CA GLY A 107 11.92 -12.06 -11.00
C GLY A 107 12.12 -10.67 -10.38
N GLY A 108 11.21 -9.73 -10.60
CA GLY A 108 11.19 -8.45 -9.92
C GLY A 108 10.68 -8.57 -8.47
N THR A 109 10.85 -7.51 -7.70
CA THR A 109 10.25 -7.38 -6.35
C THR A 109 8.98 -6.56 -6.46
N ALA A 110 7.85 -7.13 -6.01
CA ALA A 110 6.59 -6.41 -5.84
C ALA A 110 6.48 -5.84 -4.42
N LEU A 111 5.61 -4.85 -4.27
CA LEU A 111 5.29 -4.22 -2.99
C LEU A 111 3.78 -4.30 -2.75
N ALA A 112 3.39 -4.86 -1.60
CA ALA A 112 2.04 -4.72 -1.07
C ALA A 112 2.05 -3.71 0.09
N ILE A 113 1.19 -2.69 0.01
CA ILE A 113 1.04 -1.66 1.03
C ILE A 113 -0.28 -1.89 1.76
N PHE A 114 -0.22 -1.97 3.08
CA PHE A 114 -1.36 -2.13 3.97
C PHE A 114 -1.53 -0.84 4.78
N PRO A 115 -2.42 0.07 4.35
CA PRO A 115 -2.74 1.26 5.13
C PRO A 115 -3.58 0.88 6.36
N GLY A 116 -3.15 1.36 7.52
CA GLY A 116 -3.90 1.27 8.75
C GLY A 116 -4.70 2.55 9.05
N PRO A 117 -5.09 2.79 10.32
CA PRO A 117 -5.71 4.02 10.73
C PRO A 117 -4.75 5.20 10.57
N ASP A 118 -5.30 6.35 10.21
CA ASP A 118 -4.58 7.60 10.08
C ASP A 118 -5.45 8.78 10.54
N ALA A 119 -4.80 9.81 11.05
CA ALA A 119 -5.48 11.07 11.39
C ALA A 119 -4.52 12.25 11.36
N TYR A 120 -5.06 13.41 10.96
CA TYR A 120 -4.41 14.69 11.15
C TYR A 120 -4.39 15.05 12.65
N VAL A 121 -3.26 15.55 13.14
CA VAL A 121 -3.08 15.96 14.54
C VAL A 121 -2.94 17.47 14.60
N SER A 122 -3.96 18.12 15.18
CA SER A 122 -3.96 19.56 15.38
C SER A 122 -2.97 19.97 16.48
N PRO A 123 -2.13 20.97 16.26
CA PRO A 123 -1.31 21.58 17.32
C PRO A 123 -2.16 22.13 18.46
N GLY A 124 -3.44 22.42 18.20
CA GLY A 124 -4.39 22.92 19.22
C GLY A 124 -4.58 21.98 20.40
N TRP A 125 -4.34 20.70 20.21
CA TRP A 125 -4.52 19.65 21.23
C TRP A 125 -3.30 19.48 22.14
N TYR A 126 -2.13 20.03 21.77
CA TYR A 126 -0.91 19.88 22.56
C TYR A 126 -0.91 20.80 23.79
N ALA A 127 -0.60 20.25 24.96
CA ALA A 127 -0.34 21.03 26.17
C ALA A 127 0.83 22.00 25.96
N THR A 128 1.92 21.53 25.33
CA THR A 128 3.12 22.30 24.96
C THR A 128 2.78 23.56 24.16
N LYS A 129 1.68 23.61 23.40
CA LYS A 129 1.25 24.83 22.71
C LYS A 129 1.00 26.00 23.67
N ARG A 130 0.38 25.72 24.82
CA ARG A 130 0.07 26.75 25.83
C ARG A 130 1.32 27.23 26.56
N GLU A 131 2.31 26.36 26.70
CA GLU A 131 3.54 26.63 27.44
C GLU A 131 4.56 27.41 26.59
N THR A 132 4.77 27.00 25.34
CA THR A 132 5.89 27.50 24.53
C THR A 132 5.48 27.97 23.13
N GLY A 133 4.31 27.62 22.64
CA GLY A 133 3.90 27.87 21.25
C GLY A 133 4.71 27.09 20.19
N LYS A 134 5.75 26.32 20.58
CA LYS A 134 6.67 25.64 19.65
C LYS A 134 6.13 24.29 19.21
N VAL A 135 5.02 24.28 18.50
CA VAL A 135 4.35 23.09 18.00
C VAL A 135 3.97 23.26 16.52
N VAL A 136 3.89 22.15 15.81
CA VAL A 136 3.47 22.07 14.41
C VAL A 136 2.47 20.96 14.19
N PRO A 137 1.59 21.07 13.17
CA PRO A 137 0.69 20.00 12.80
C PRO A 137 1.45 18.78 12.28
N THR A 138 0.83 17.61 12.36
CA THR A 138 1.36 16.37 11.81
C THR A 138 0.24 15.40 11.47
N TRP A 139 0.62 14.24 10.93
CA TRP A 139 -0.25 13.07 10.80
C TRP A 139 0.26 11.96 11.71
N ASN A 140 -0.65 11.28 12.39
CA ASN A 140 -0.40 9.98 12.97
C ASN A 140 -1.00 8.91 12.08
N TYR A 141 -0.32 7.78 11.95
CA TYR A 141 -0.74 6.69 11.08
C TYR A 141 0.00 5.39 11.38
N ILE A 142 -0.61 4.28 10.95
CA ILE A 142 0.01 2.96 10.88
C ILE A 142 0.09 2.55 9.41
N THR A 143 1.19 1.91 9.01
CA THR A 143 1.29 1.27 7.70
C THR A 143 2.26 0.09 7.76
N VAL A 144 1.98 -0.95 6.96
CA VAL A 144 2.88 -2.08 6.74
C VAL A 144 3.18 -2.18 5.24
N HIS A 145 4.46 -2.32 4.92
CA HIS A 145 4.96 -2.58 3.57
C HIS A 145 5.52 -3.99 3.52
N ALA A 146 4.97 -4.82 2.65
CA ALA A 146 5.43 -6.18 2.38
C ALA A 146 6.07 -6.22 0.99
N TYR A 147 7.33 -6.61 0.94
CA TYR A 147 8.08 -6.77 -0.30
C TYR A 147 8.32 -8.25 -0.55
N GLY A 148 8.25 -8.67 -1.80
CA GLY A 148 8.47 -10.07 -2.10
C GLY A 148 8.45 -10.43 -3.57
N GLU A 149 8.63 -11.72 -3.82
CA GLU A 149 8.54 -12.29 -5.14
C GLU A 149 7.08 -12.57 -5.50
N LEU A 150 6.66 -12.09 -6.66
CA LEU A 150 5.28 -12.17 -7.12
C LEU A 150 5.16 -13.18 -8.25
N GLU A 151 4.22 -14.09 -8.10
CA GLU A 151 3.78 -15.06 -9.10
C GLU A 151 2.30 -14.82 -9.41
N PHE A 152 1.93 -14.74 -10.68
CA PHE A 152 0.54 -14.77 -11.13
C PHE A 152 0.16 -16.17 -11.63
N PHE A 153 -1.11 -16.56 -11.46
CA PHE A 153 -1.63 -17.84 -11.89
C PHE A 153 -3.12 -17.76 -12.25
N ASP A 154 -3.57 -18.60 -13.18
CA ASP A 154 -4.95 -18.72 -13.65
C ASP A 154 -5.53 -20.14 -13.47
N ASP A 155 -4.82 -21.01 -12.78
CA ASP A 155 -5.25 -22.38 -12.48
C ASP A 155 -6.48 -22.39 -11.58
N PRO A 156 -7.63 -22.93 -12.02
CA PRO A 156 -8.87 -23.03 -11.23
C PRO A 156 -8.69 -23.78 -9.91
N ALA A 157 -7.80 -24.79 -9.84
CA ALA A 157 -7.54 -25.54 -8.62
C ALA A 157 -6.84 -24.68 -7.54
N ARG A 158 -6.13 -23.62 -7.95
CA ARG A 158 -5.54 -22.64 -7.05
C ARG A 158 -6.46 -21.45 -6.79
N LEU A 159 -7.29 -21.06 -7.77
CA LEU A 159 -8.22 -19.94 -7.66
C LEU A 159 -9.38 -20.22 -6.72
N LEU A 160 -9.98 -21.41 -6.79
CA LEU A 160 -11.15 -21.75 -5.98
C LEU A 160 -10.86 -21.65 -4.47
N PRO A 161 -9.80 -22.25 -3.91
CA PRO A 161 -9.45 -22.07 -2.49
C PRO A 161 -9.17 -20.62 -2.11
N LEU A 162 -8.56 -19.83 -3.01
CA LEU A 162 -8.30 -18.42 -2.77
C LEU A 162 -9.60 -17.62 -2.65
N VAL A 163 -10.52 -17.78 -3.60
CA VAL A 163 -11.83 -17.11 -3.59
C VAL A 163 -12.62 -17.51 -2.34
N THR A 164 -12.62 -18.81 -2.01
CA THR A 164 -13.28 -19.33 -0.82
C THR A 164 -12.72 -18.67 0.45
N GLY A 165 -11.41 -18.68 0.63
CA GLY A 165 -10.80 -18.08 1.82
C GLY A 165 -11.03 -16.57 1.93
N LEU A 166 -11.06 -15.83 0.80
CA LEU A 166 -11.41 -14.41 0.81
C LEU A 166 -12.88 -14.21 1.20
N THR A 167 -13.77 -15.03 0.67
CA THR A 167 -15.20 -14.99 1.01
C THR A 167 -15.41 -15.30 2.48
N ASP A 168 -14.90 -16.42 2.97
CA ASP A 168 -15.04 -16.86 4.35
C ASP A 168 -14.56 -15.78 5.32
N ARG A 169 -13.42 -15.14 5.02
CA ARG A 169 -12.89 -14.06 5.85
C ARG A 169 -13.84 -12.87 5.96
N HIS A 170 -14.50 -12.47 4.87
CA HIS A 170 -15.32 -11.25 4.84
C HIS A 170 -16.79 -11.52 5.19
N GLU A 171 -17.21 -12.78 5.18
CA GLU A 171 -18.56 -13.19 5.56
C GLU A 171 -18.67 -13.74 6.98
N ALA A 172 -17.53 -14.07 7.65
CA ALA A 172 -17.50 -14.76 8.95
C ALA A 172 -18.38 -14.10 10.04
N ASP A 173 -18.42 -12.77 10.09
CA ASP A 173 -19.12 -12.03 11.12
C ASP A 173 -20.55 -11.62 10.72
N ARG A 174 -21.06 -12.12 9.57
CA ARG A 174 -22.40 -11.80 9.11
C ARG A 174 -23.43 -12.74 9.73
N PRO A 175 -24.66 -12.27 10.04
CA PRO A 175 -25.73 -13.14 10.58
C PRO A 175 -26.13 -14.28 9.64
N ALA A 176 -25.98 -14.10 8.33
CA ALA A 176 -26.21 -15.10 7.30
C ALA A 176 -25.05 -15.03 6.29
N PRO A 177 -23.93 -15.70 6.58
CA PRO A 177 -22.75 -15.64 5.73
C PRO A 177 -23.03 -16.32 4.38
N TRP A 178 -22.60 -15.66 3.30
CA TRP A 178 -22.63 -16.24 1.96
C TRP A 178 -21.39 -17.14 1.78
N ALA A 179 -21.60 -18.33 1.22
CA ALA A 179 -20.53 -19.27 0.90
C ALA A 179 -20.36 -19.40 -0.63
N VAL A 180 -19.15 -19.66 -1.10
CA VAL A 180 -18.89 -19.91 -2.53
C VAL A 180 -19.72 -21.08 -3.07
N SER A 181 -20.03 -22.06 -2.23
CA SER A 181 -20.90 -23.20 -2.56
C SER A 181 -22.37 -22.85 -2.81
N ASP A 182 -22.81 -21.62 -2.45
CA ASP A 182 -24.18 -21.17 -2.71
C ASP A 182 -24.38 -20.80 -4.19
N ALA A 183 -23.26 -20.55 -4.92
CA ALA A 183 -23.30 -20.26 -6.34
C ALA A 183 -23.42 -21.55 -7.17
N PRO A 184 -24.21 -21.54 -8.28
CA PRO A 184 -24.24 -22.67 -9.21
C PRO A 184 -22.85 -22.96 -9.79
N ALA A 185 -22.44 -24.23 -9.88
CA ALA A 185 -21.11 -24.63 -10.33
C ALA A 185 -20.71 -24.01 -11.69
N ALA A 186 -21.61 -24.04 -12.69
CA ALA A 186 -21.33 -23.48 -14.02
C ALA A 186 -21.12 -21.96 -13.98
N TYR A 187 -21.79 -21.25 -13.07
CA TYR A 187 -21.58 -19.82 -12.85
C TYR A 187 -20.22 -19.58 -12.20
N LEU A 188 -19.87 -20.35 -11.19
CA LEU A 188 -18.58 -20.26 -10.50
C LEU A 188 -17.42 -20.48 -11.48
N ASP A 189 -17.50 -21.52 -12.32
CA ASP A 189 -16.51 -21.78 -13.36
C ASP A 189 -16.35 -20.61 -14.34
N ALA A 190 -17.46 -19.95 -14.69
CA ALA A 190 -17.41 -18.77 -15.55
C ALA A 190 -16.74 -17.58 -14.86
N MET A 191 -17.00 -17.38 -13.56
CA MET A 191 -16.38 -16.30 -12.78
C MET A 191 -14.90 -16.52 -12.56
N LEU A 192 -14.46 -17.75 -12.28
CA LEU A 192 -13.05 -18.08 -12.13
C LEU A 192 -12.23 -17.80 -13.39
N ARG A 193 -12.81 -17.96 -14.59
CA ARG A 193 -12.16 -17.57 -15.85
C ARG A 193 -12.00 -16.06 -16.04
N GLY A 194 -12.69 -15.25 -15.25
CA GLY A 194 -12.61 -13.77 -15.28
C GLY A 194 -11.55 -13.16 -14.38
N ILE A 195 -10.78 -13.97 -13.67
CA ILE A 195 -9.79 -13.53 -12.67
C ILE A 195 -8.44 -14.18 -12.83
N VAL A 196 -7.41 -13.52 -12.30
CA VAL A 196 -6.04 -14.04 -12.18
C VAL A 196 -5.63 -13.92 -10.71
N GLY A 197 -5.24 -15.04 -10.12
CA GLY A 197 -4.68 -15.09 -8.78
C GLY A 197 -3.23 -14.66 -8.74
N PHE A 198 -2.77 -14.26 -7.57
CA PHE A 198 -1.35 -14.05 -7.33
C PHE A 198 -0.92 -14.59 -5.96
N ARG A 199 0.37 -14.93 -5.88
CA ARG A 199 1.09 -15.27 -4.67
C ARG A 199 2.28 -14.32 -4.54
N LEU A 200 2.43 -13.66 -3.39
CA LEU A 200 3.59 -12.83 -3.06
C LEU A 200 4.28 -13.44 -1.83
N GLY A 201 5.38 -14.14 -2.05
CA GLY A 201 6.22 -14.66 -0.98
C GLY A 201 6.99 -13.52 -0.31
N ILE A 202 6.68 -13.24 0.96
CA ILE A 202 7.26 -12.08 1.66
C ILE A 202 8.73 -12.35 1.97
N THR A 203 9.60 -11.50 1.44
CA THR A 203 11.04 -11.51 1.73
C THR A 203 11.44 -10.43 2.72
N ARG A 204 10.59 -9.39 2.88
CA ARG A 204 10.81 -8.28 3.81
C ARG A 204 9.50 -7.63 4.20
N LEU A 205 9.34 -7.35 5.51
CA LEU A 205 8.28 -6.54 6.09
C LEU A 205 8.87 -5.28 6.73
N GLU A 206 8.18 -4.16 6.57
CA GLU A 206 8.53 -2.89 7.22
C GLU A 206 7.25 -2.28 7.78
N GLY A 207 7.24 -2.06 9.10
CA GLY A 207 6.11 -1.44 9.80
C GLY A 207 6.44 -0.04 10.31
N GLN A 208 5.48 0.87 10.21
CA GLN A 208 5.58 2.21 10.80
C GLN A 208 4.34 2.52 11.62
N TRP A 209 4.56 2.68 12.91
CA TRP A 209 3.59 3.14 13.92
C TRP A 209 3.95 4.56 14.35
N LYS A 210 3.53 5.57 13.59
CA LYS A 210 3.74 6.97 13.94
C LYS A 210 2.55 7.47 14.75
N LEU A 211 2.64 7.30 16.07
CA LEU A 211 1.54 7.51 17.03
C LEU A 211 1.89 8.53 18.15
N GLY A 212 2.83 9.44 17.87
CA GLY A 212 3.20 10.47 18.83
C GLY A 212 4.14 10.01 19.95
N GLN A 213 4.90 8.93 19.77
CA GLN A 213 5.88 8.39 20.75
C GLN A 213 6.99 9.38 21.12
N ASN A 214 7.18 10.41 20.32
CA ASN A 214 8.14 11.48 20.55
C ASN A 214 7.56 12.69 21.27
N ARG A 215 6.31 12.63 21.70
CA ARG A 215 5.61 13.69 22.40
C ARG A 215 5.57 13.42 23.90
N THR A 216 5.34 14.48 24.70
CA THR A 216 5.11 14.34 26.12
C THR A 216 3.82 13.57 26.40
N ALA A 217 3.69 12.96 27.57
CA ALA A 217 2.45 12.28 27.98
C ALA A 217 1.23 13.22 27.90
N ALA A 218 1.40 14.49 28.32
CA ALA A 218 0.34 15.50 28.25
C ALA A 218 -0.09 15.83 26.82
N ASP A 219 0.87 15.96 25.87
CA ASP A 219 0.56 16.19 24.47
C ASP A 219 -0.14 14.98 23.83
N ARG A 220 0.29 13.77 24.21
CA ARG A 220 -0.37 12.52 23.73
C ARG A 220 -1.80 12.42 24.25
N ALA A 221 -2.01 12.64 25.55
CA ALA A 221 -3.35 12.64 26.14
C ALA A 221 -4.27 13.67 25.48
N GLY A 222 -3.79 14.91 25.28
CA GLY A 222 -4.52 15.95 24.57
C GLY A 222 -4.85 15.57 23.12
N THR A 223 -3.91 14.90 22.42
CA THR A 223 -4.14 14.40 21.04
C THR A 223 -5.23 13.33 21.02
N ILE A 224 -5.17 12.33 21.90
CA ILE A 224 -6.17 11.26 21.99
C ILE A 224 -7.55 11.85 22.27
N ALA A 225 -7.66 12.78 23.23
CA ALA A 225 -8.92 13.45 23.54
C ALA A 225 -9.46 14.25 22.34
N GLY A 226 -8.58 14.97 21.64
CA GLY A 226 -8.93 15.75 20.44
C GLY A 226 -9.43 14.88 19.31
N LEU A 227 -8.76 13.77 19.01
CA LEU A 227 -9.15 12.81 17.97
C LEU A 227 -10.52 12.17 18.26
N ARG A 228 -10.77 11.77 19.51
CA ARG A 228 -12.06 11.24 19.95
C ARG A 228 -13.19 12.26 19.82
N ALA A 229 -12.92 13.52 20.15
CA ALA A 229 -13.89 14.59 20.03
C ALA A 229 -14.31 14.92 18.59
N GLU A 230 -13.51 14.51 17.57
CA GLU A 230 -13.89 14.67 16.15
C GLU A 230 -15.06 13.76 15.72
N GLY A 231 -15.33 12.67 16.41
CA GLY A 231 -16.40 11.72 16.09
C GLY A 231 -16.26 11.00 14.74
N ARG A 232 -15.07 11.03 14.13
CA ARG A 232 -14.78 10.33 12.86
C ARG A 232 -14.15 8.97 13.15
N GLU A 233 -14.64 7.92 12.49
CA GLU A 233 -14.19 6.54 12.70
C GLU A 233 -12.65 6.40 12.62
N ARG A 234 -12.01 6.92 11.57
CA ARG A 234 -10.55 6.84 11.42
C ARG A 234 -9.80 7.58 12.53
N ALA A 235 -10.34 8.70 13.01
CA ALA A 235 -9.76 9.45 14.13
C ALA A 235 -9.87 8.64 15.44
N GLU A 236 -11.00 7.99 15.70
CA GLU A 236 -11.19 7.12 16.88
C GLU A 236 -10.24 5.90 16.80
N MET A 237 -10.15 5.23 15.66
CA MET A 237 -9.19 4.12 15.45
C MET A 237 -7.74 4.56 15.70
N THR A 238 -7.39 5.79 15.27
CA THR A 238 -6.04 6.34 15.51
C THR A 238 -5.84 6.69 16.97
N ALA A 239 -6.85 7.25 17.65
CA ALA A 239 -6.82 7.53 19.08
C ALA A 239 -6.65 6.24 19.91
N GLN A 240 -7.37 5.18 19.53
CA GLN A 240 -7.22 3.87 20.15
C GLN A 240 -5.83 3.30 19.96
N ALA A 241 -5.31 3.30 18.74
CA ALA A 241 -3.94 2.86 18.45
C ALA A 241 -2.89 3.66 19.24
N MET A 242 -3.11 4.97 19.45
CA MET A 242 -2.26 5.81 20.31
C MET A 242 -2.35 5.43 21.78
N ALA A 243 -3.54 5.04 22.27
CA ALA A 243 -3.75 4.60 23.64
C ALA A 243 -3.07 3.24 23.90
N ASP A 244 -3.19 2.30 22.94
CA ASP A 244 -2.59 0.97 23.02
C ASP A 244 -1.05 0.99 22.89
N ALA A 245 -0.51 2.00 22.22
CA ALA A 245 0.93 2.20 22.07
C ALA A 245 1.58 2.83 23.34
N VAL A 246 1.19 2.35 24.53
CA VAL A 246 1.79 2.76 25.80
C VAL A 246 3.12 2.07 25.96
N GLU A 247 4.21 2.87 25.90
CA GLU A 247 5.62 2.55 26.16
C GLU A 247 6.30 1.53 25.18
N PRO A 248 7.48 1.86 24.66
CA PRO A 248 8.31 0.87 23.98
C PRO A 248 8.79 -0.15 24.99
N GLY A 249 8.17 -1.33 25.02
CA GLY A 249 8.54 -2.43 25.90
C GLY A 249 7.39 -3.17 26.57
N THR A 250 6.16 -2.69 26.51
CA THR A 250 5.00 -3.44 27.04
C THR A 250 4.45 -4.35 25.93
N PRO A 251 4.42 -5.69 26.12
CA PRO A 251 3.72 -6.57 25.21
C PRO A 251 2.25 -6.18 25.17
N ALA A 252 1.65 -6.16 23.97
CA ALA A 252 0.21 -6.04 23.82
C ALA A 252 -0.48 -7.16 24.60
N PRO A 253 -1.65 -6.91 25.23
CA PRO A 253 -2.40 -7.94 25.93
C PRO A 253 -2.86 -9.05 25.01
#